data_71173f05711eac226e520a8aabe5e6fc
#
_entry.id   71173f05711eac226e520a8aabe5e6fc
#
_cell.length_a   1.000
_cell.length_b   1.000
_cell.length_c   1.000
_cell.angle_alpha   90.00
_cell.angle_beta   90.00
_cell.angle_gamma   90.00
#
_symmetry.space_group_name_H-M   'P 1'
#
loop_
_entity.id
_entity.type
_entity.pdbx_description
1 polymer ?
#
loop_
_entity_poly.entity_id
_entity_poly.type
_entity_poly.pdbx_seq_one_letter_code
_entity_poly.pdbx_strand_id
1 'polypeptide(L)'
;QPTPVIGKTGADKIDEMILCLEDSKTVNVAYHADDPNVGMSLTANYGKYKLYIGDTGLFVTMAFWDKDFTENIIYQKLLNDKLSANLGYVYENLIAQMLRASGNKLFYYTFPKDDTHSYEVDFLLSRGNKLCPIEVKSSGYKTHASLDAFCLKYSDRINQPYLLYTKDFHKD
;
A
#
# COMPACT_ATOMS: atom_id res chain seq x y z
N GLN A 1 -27.29 6.75 35.54
CA GLN A 1 -27.21 6.53 34.09
C GLN A 1 -26.04 7.37 33.57
N PRO A 2 -25.05 6.78 32.90
CA PRO A 2 -24.02 7.57 32.29
C PRO A 2 -24.66 8.37 31.15
N THR A 3 -24.49 9.67 31.20
CA THR A 3 -24.87 10.59 30.13
C THR A 3 -24.19 10.14 28.85
N PRO A 4 -24.89 9.88 27.74
CA PRO A 4 -24.23 9.57 26.50
C PRO A 4 -23.37 10.77 26.12
N VAL A 5 -22.08 10.55 26.02
CA VAL A 5 -21.15 11.51 25.43
C VAL A 5 -21.66 11.79 24.02
N ILE A 6 -22.08 13.04 23.80
CA ILE A 6 -22.68 13.49 22.56
C ILE A 6 -21.75 13.10 21.42
N GLY A 7 -22.17 12.12 20.63
CA GLY A 7 -22.07 12.05 19.21
C GLY A 7 -20.69 12.13 18.57
N LYS A 8 -19.74 11.24 18.94
CA LYS A 8 -18.81 10.81 17.90
C LYS A 8 -19.58 9.89 16.98
N THR A 9 -19.62 10.19 15.68
CA THR A 9 -20.18 9.33 14.65
C THR A 9 -19.38 8.02 14.62
N GLY A 10 -19.90 6.95 14.03
CA GLY A 10 -19.14 5.70 13.87
C GLY A 10 -17.81 5.93 13.12
N ALA A 11 -17.79 6.89 12.17
CA ALA A 11 -16.60 7.30 11.43
C ALA A 11 -15.53 7.90 12.35
N ASP A 12 -15.89 8.85 13.23
CA ASP A 12 -14.92 9.49 14.15
C ASP A 12 -14.24 8.47 15.08
N LYS A 13 -14.96 7.40 15.49
CA LYS A 13 -14.41 6.32 16.30
C LYS A 13 -13.43 5.45 15.52
N ILE A 14 -13.70 5.21 14.25
CA ILE A 14 -12.81 4.44 13.37
C ILE A 14 -11.52 5.21 13.15
N ASP A 15 -11.60 6.50 12.87
CA ASP A 15 -10.43 7.36 12.65
C ASP A 15 -9.53 7.41 13.90
N GLU A 16 -10.11 7.53 15.10
CA GLU A 16 -9.36 7.46 16.35
C GLU A 16 -8.67 6.10 16.54
N MET A 17 -9.36 5.01 16.21
CA MET A 17 -8.81 3.66 16.31
C MET A 17 -7.63 3.48 15.35
N ILE A 18 -7.74 3.97 14.12
CA ILE A 18 -6.65 3.93 13.13
C ILE A 18 -5.44 4.71 13.61
N LEU A 19 -5.64 5.91 14.15
CA LEU A 19 -4.56 6.72 14.72
C LEU A 19 -3.85 5.98 15.87
N CYS A 20 -4.60 5.35 16.77
CA CYS A 20 -4.01 4.55 17.85
C CYS A 20 -3.20 3.36 17.32
N LEU A 21 -3.69 2.67 16.28
CA LEU A 21 -3.00 1.56 15.66
C LEU A 21 -1.74 2.01 14.89
N GLU A 22 -1.77 3.18 14.25
CA GLU A 22 -0.61 3.78 13.60
C GLU A 22 0.44 4.23 14.63
N ASP A 23 0.04 4.88 15.71
CA ASP A 23 0.93 5.32 16.80
C ASP A 23 1.62 4.14 17.49
N SER A 24 0.90 3.04 17.72
CA SER A 24 1.45 1.80 18.28
C SER A 24 2.32 1.00 17.30
N LYS A 25 2.44 1.45 16.04
CA LYS A 25 3.14 0.73 14.95
C LYS A 25 2.54 -0.64 14.60
N THR A 26 1.32 -0.90 15.02
CA THR A 26 0.58 -2.13 14.68
C THR A 26 0.20 -2.14 13.21
N VAL A 27 -0.10 -0.97 12.66
CA VAL A 27 -0.38 -0.78 11.22
C VAL A 27 0.44 0.35 10.62
N ASN A 28 0.67 0.27 9.32
CA ASN A 28 1.12 1.36 8.48
C ASN A 28 -0.07 1.85 7.66
N VAL A 29 -0.32 3.14 7.67
CA VAL A 29 -1.44 3.74 6.93
C VAL A 29 -0.91 4.43 5.67
N ALA A 30 -1.49 4.11 4.52
CA ALA A 30 -1.29 4.85 3.29
C ALA A 30 -2.55 5.66 2.98
N TYR A 31 -2.41 6.98 2.89
CA TYR A 31 -3.53 7.87 2.59
C TYR A 31 -3.64 8.14 1.09
N HIS A 32 -4.87 8.32 0.61
CA HIS A 32 -5.08 8.74 -0.77
C HIS A 32 -4.60 10.19 -0.97
N ALA A 33 -3.80 10.42 -2.01
CA ALA A 33 -3.44 11.78 -2.40
C ALA A 33 -4.47 12.30 -3.40
N ASP A 34 -5.29 13.29 -3.03
CA ASP A 34 -6.32 13.82 -3.94
C ASP A 34 -5.70 14.60 -5.12
N ASP A 35 -4.51 15.20 -4.92
CA ASP A 35 -3.66 15.72 -6.00
C ASP A 35 -2.28 15.05 -5.94
N PRO A 36 -1.88 14.27 -6.96
CA PRO A 36 -0.56 13.66 -7.02
C PRO A 36 0.51 14.71 -7.36
N ASN A 37 1.01 15.36 -6.34
CA ASN A 37 2.06 16.38 -6.40
C ASN A 37 3.03 16.20 -5.22
N VAL A 38 4.20 16.84 -5.25
CA VAL A 38 5.22 16.72 -4.19
C VAL A 38 4.73 17.08 -2.79
N GLY A 39 3.70 17.90 -2.67
CA GLY A 39 3.06 18.27 -1.42
C GLY A 39 1.92 17.35 -0.98
N MET A 40 1.98 16.03 -1.22
CA MET A 40 0.88 15.08 -0.95
C MET A 40 0.30 15.15 0.45
N SER A 41 1.11 15.51 1.46
CA SER A 41 0.58 15.71 2.83
C SER A 41 -0.44 16.86 2.93
N LEU A 42 -0.42 17.82 2.01
CA LEU A 42 -1.37 18.94 1.97
C LEU A 42 -2.71 18.56 1.30
N THR A 43 -2.67 17.53 0.46
CA THR A 43 -3.82 17.04 -0.32
C THR A 43 -4.21 15.61 0.06
N ALA A 44 -3.73 15.14 1.22
CA ALA A 44 -4.05 13.84 1.75
C ALA A 44 -5.53 13.75 2.12
N ASN A 45 -6.22 12.76 1.61
CA ASN A 45 -7.58 12.46 1.98
C ASN A 45 -7.59 11.47 3.14
N TYR A 46 -7.75 11.96 4.35
CA TYR A 46 -7.74 11.13 5.56
C TYR A 46 -8.96 10.20 5.69
N GLY A 47 -10.03 10.45 4.93
CA GLY A 47 -11.18 9.56 4.82
C GLY A 47 -10.99 8.40 3.82
N LYS A 48 -9.88 8.39 3.06
CA LYS A 48 -9.53 7.33 2.11
C LYS A 48 -8.15 6.80 2.41
N TYR A 49 -8.07 5.57 2.87
CA TYR A 49 -6.80 4.98 3.29
C TYR A 49 -6.73 3.48 2.99
N LYS A 50 -5.51 2.97 2.91
CA LYS A 50 -5.18 1.55 2.94
C LYS A 50 -4.46 1.24 4.25
N LEU A 51 -4.74 0.08 4.83
CA LEU A 51 -4.09 -0.40 6.04
C LEU A 51 -3.16 -1.57 5.69
N TYR A 52 -1.93 -1.48 6.15
CA TYR A 52 -0.93 -2.53 6.07
C TYR A 52 -0.53 -2.92 7.48
N ILE A 53 -0.38 -4.21 7.74
CA ILE A 53 0.11 -4.69 9.04
C ILE A 53 1.57 -4.22 9.21
N GLY A 54 1.92 -3.71 10.39
CA GLY A 54 3.24 -3.17 10.69
C GLY A 54 4.37 -4.20 10.57
N ASP A 55 4.05 -5.49 10.77
CA ASP A 55 4.96 -6.61 10.60
C ASP A 55 4.41 -7.61 9.57
N THR A 56 5.12 -7.75 8.45
CA THR A 56 4.71 -8.67 7.38
C THR A 56 4.82 -10.15 7.79
N GLY A 57 5.73 -10.50 8.68
CA GLY A 57 5.81 -11.85 9.24
C GLY A 57 4.56 -12.20 10.05
N LEU A 58 4.12 -11.28 10.91
CA LEU A 58 2.86 -11.42 11.64
C LEU A 58 1.66 -11.50 10.68
N PHE A 59 1.64 -10.67 9.64
CA PHE A 59 0.59 -10.72 8.62
C PHE A 59 0.48 -12.09 7.96
N VAL A 60 1.60 -12.66 7.53
CA VAL A 60 1.66 -14.02 6.95
C VAL A 60 1.20 -15.06 7.95
N THR A 61 1.66 -14.99 9.21
CA THR A 61 1.25 -15.92 10.26
C THR A 61 -0.26 -15.87 10.49
N MET A 62 -0.84 -14.68 10.57
CA MET A 62 -2.30 -14.50 10.74
C MET A 62 -3.08 -14.99 9.52
N ALA A 63 -2.60 -14.77 8.31
CA ALA A 63 -3.27 -15.20 7.07
C ALA A 63 -3.34 -16.74 6.93
N PHE A 64 -2.46 -17.47 7.59
CA PHE A 64 -2.40 -18.92 7.54
C PHE A 64 -2.64 -19.60 8.91
N TRP A 65 -3.15 -18.87 9.88
CA TRP A 65 -3.36 -19.33 11.25
C TRP A 65 -4.21 -20.62 11.36
N ASP A 66 -5.18 -20.78 10.49
CA ASP A 66 -6.11 -21.91 10.43
C ASP A 66 -5.62 -23.07 9.54
N LYS A 67 -4.39 -23.01 9.04
CA LYS A 67 -3.78 -24.06 8.22
C LYS A 67 -2.82 -24.90 9.05
N ASP A 68 -2.83 -26.22 8.83
CA ASP A 68 -1.91 -27.17 9.46
C ASP A 68 -0.48 -27.03 8.90
N PHE A 69 0.00 -25.79 8.76
CA PHE A 69 1.36 -25.51 8.32
C PHE A 69 2.23 -25.07 9.48
N THR A 70 3.41 -25.66 9.58
CA THR A 70 4.46 -25.08 10.43
C THR A 70 4.98 -23.80 9.77
N GLU A 71 5.45 -22.85 10.57
CA GLU A 71 6.02 -21.58 10.08
C GLU A 71 7.04 -21.80 8.97
N ASN A 72 7.94 -22.78 9.13
CA ASN A 72 8.94 -23.11 8.12
C ASN A 72 8.36 -23.54 6.78
N ILE A 73 7.24 -24.27 6.76
CA ILE A 73 6.57 -24.71 5.52
C ILE A 73 5.90 -23.53 4.82
N ILE A 74 5.32 -22.59 5.57
CA ILE A 74 4.72 -21.36 5.01
C ILE A 74 5.81 -20.54 4.32
N TYR A 75 6.92 -20.29 4.99
CA TYR A 75 8.04 -19.54 4.43
C TYR A 75 8.66 -20.22 3.21
N GLN A 76 8.85 -21.53 3.24
CA GLN A 76 9.36 -22.27 2.08
C GLN A 76 8.40 -22.21 0.88
N LYS A 77 7.10 -22.26 1.12
CA LYS A 77 6.11 -22.15 0.04
C LYS A 77 6.03 -20.72 -0.52
N LEU A 78 6.17 -19.69 0.33
CA LEU A 78 6.30 -18.29 -0.07
C LEU A 78 7.51 -18.07 -0.99
N LEU A 79 8.68 -18.55 -0.56
CA LEU A 79 9.94 -18.41 -1.31
C LEU A 79 9.93 -19.18 -2.64
N ASN A 80 9.15 -20.24 -2.75
CA ASN A 80 9.10 -21.10 -3.93
C ASN A 80 7.89 -20.82 -4.86
N ASP A 81 7.16 -19.71 -4.66
CA ASP A 81 5.93 -19.36 -5.40
C ASP A 81 4.86 -20.50 -5.41
N LYS A 82 4.90 -21.40 -4.43
CA LYS A 82 4.01 -22.56 -4.34
C LYS A 82 2.79 -22.35 -3.43
N LEU A 83 2.63 -21.17 -2.85
CA LEU A 83 1.42 -20.84 -2.15
C LEU A 83 0.32 -20.54 -3.17
N SER A 84 -0.77 -21.29 -3.13
CA SER A 84 -1.97 -21.08 -3.93
C SER A 84 -2.81 -19.88 -3.42
N ALA A 85 -2.15 -18.83 -2.91
CA ALA A 85 -2.79 -17.63 -2.40
C ALA A 85 -2.44 -16.43 -3.27
N ASN A 86 -3.31 -15.43 -3.27
CA ASN A 86 -2.99 -14.15 -3.89
C ASN A 86 -1.93 -13.44 -3.04
N LEU A 87 -0.66 -13.58 -3.41
CA LEU A 87 0.48 -13.00 -2.71
C LEU A 87 0.62 -11.48 -2.92
N GLY A 88 -0.19 -10.89 -3.78
CA GLY A 88 -0.15 -9.45 -4.05
C GLY A 88 -0.15 -8.63 -2.77
N TYR A 89 -1.09 -8.94 -1.86
CA TYR A 89 -1.20 -8.24 -0.58
C TYR A 89 0.02 -8.40 0.35
N VAL A 90 0.68 -9.57 0.30
CA VAL A 90 1.89 -9.81 1.11
C VAL A 90 3.03 -8.94 0.61
N TYR A 91 3.23 -8.86 -0.70
CA TYR A 91 4.28 -8.02 -1.30
C TYR A 91 4.00 -6.54 -1.11
N GLU A 92 2.76 -6.10 -1.32
CA GLU A 92 2.38 -4.72 -1.01
C GLU A 92 2.65 -4.38 0.47
N ASN A 93 2.27 -5.28 1.39
CA ASN A 93 2.52 -5.09 2.83
C ASN A 93 4.01 -5.00 3.14
N LEU A 94 4.82 -5.86 2.54
CA LEU A 94 6.29 -5.81 2.69
C LEU A 94 6.86 -4.48 2.22
N ILE A 95 6.45 -4.01 1.05
CA ILE A 95 6.91 -2.72 0.51
C ILE A 95 6.44 -1.56 1.38
N ALA A 96 5.20 -1.57 1.87
CA ALA A 96 4.70 -0.58 2.82
C ALA A 96 5.56 -0.51 4.08
N GLN A 97 5.90 -1.68 4.67
CA GLN A 97 6.77 -1.78 5.83
C GLN A 97 8.18 -1.23 5.54
N MET A 98 8.79 -1.60 4.43
CA MET A 98 10.11 -1.12 4.02
C MET A 98 10.14 0.39 3.79
N LEU A 99 9.16 0.94 3.09
CA LEU A 99 9.04 2.37 2.84
C LEU A 99 8.83 3.15 4.15
N ARG A 100 8.02 2.63 5.05
CA ARG A 100 7.77 3.24 6.36
C ARG A 100 9.00 3.20 7.25
N ALA A 101 9.71 2.07 7.29
CA ALA A 101 10.98 1.92 8.01
C ALA A 101 12.07 2.87 7.49
N SER A 102 12.03 3.21 6.20
CA SER A 102 12.92 4.21 5.58
C SER A 102 12.47 5.67 5.81
N GLY A 103 11.49 5.90 6.69
CA GLY A 103 11.03 7.24 7.08
C GLY A 103 10.04 7.89 6.12
N ASN A 104 9.52 7.16 5.13
CA ASN A 104 8.56 7.72 4.20
C ASN A 104 7.13 7.74 4.79
N LYS A 105 6.38 8.79 4.52
CA LYS A 105 4.91 8.74 4.61
C LYS A 105 4.39 7.98 3.40
N LEU A 106 3.35 7.17 3.63
CA LEU A 106 2.77 6.36 2.57
C LEU A 106 1.57 7.08 1.95
N PHE A 107 1.59 7.19 0.64
CA PHE A 107 0.47 7.69 -0.15
C PHE A 107 0.21 6.73 -1.30
N TYR A 108 -1.05 6.61 -1.72
CA TYR A 108 -1.47 5.93 -2.93
C TYR A 108 -2.37 6.84 -3.76
N TYR A 109 -2.63 6.46 -5.00
CA TYR A 109 -3.45 7.27 -5.87
C TYR A 109 -4.37 6.42 -6.75
N THR A 110 -5.61 6.85 -6.88
CA THR A 110 -6.57 6.23 -7.81
C THR A 110 -7.13 7.27 -8.75
N PHE A 111 -7.34 6.90 -10.01
CA PHE A 111 -7.94 7.77 -11.02
C PHE A 111 -8.76 6.97 -12.02
N PRO A 112 -9.78 7.58 -12.65
CA PRO A 112 -10.66 6.86 -13.56
C PRO A 112 -9.91 6.22 -14.74
N LYS A 113 -10.27 4.96 -15.03
CA LYS A 113 -9.90 4.24 -16.24
C LYS A 113 -11.03 4.32 -17.26
N ASP A 114 -12.24 4.04 -16.81
CA ASP A 114 -13.49 4.11 -17.53
C ASP A 114 -14.64 4.42 -16.55
N ASP A 115 -15.89 4.35 -16.98
CA ASP A 115 -17.06 4.68 -16.15
C ASP A 115 -17.22 3.79 -14.91
N THR A 116 -16.63 2.60 -14.90
CA THR A 116 -16.81 1.58 -13.86
C THR A 116 -15.52 1.16 -13.17
N HIS A 117 -14.35 1.48 -13.73
CA HIS A 117 -13.06 1.04 -13.24
C HIS A 117 -12.14 2.21 -12.97
N SER A 118 -11.20 1.99 -12.06
CA SER A 118 -10.12 2.93 -11.76
C SER A 118 -8.75 2.27 -11.93
N TYR A 119 -7.80 3.07 -12.35
CA TYR A 119 -6.39 2.77 -12.18
C TYR A 119 -5.97 3.06 -10.75
N GLU A 120 -5.01 2.30 -10.25
CA GLU A 120 -4.41 2.51 -8.93
C GLU A 120 -2.90 2.45 -9.05
N VAL A 121 -2.23 3.40 -8.39
CA VAL A 121 -0.77 3.39 -8.15
C VAL A 121 -0.59 3.04 -6.67
N ASP A 122 0.12 1.95 -6.39
CA ASP A 122 0.20 1.36 -5.05
C ASP A 122 0.86 2.30 -4.05
N PHE A 123 1.97 2.94 -4.45
CA PHE A 123 2.62 3.96 -3.62
C PHE A 123 3.12 5.14 -4.45
N LEU A 124 3.04 6.32 -3.85
CA LEU A 124 3.65 7.56 -4.35
C LEU A 124 4.66 8.08 -3.34
N LEU A 125 5.86 8.36 -3.80
CA LEU A 125 6.88 9.05 -3.02
C LEU A 125 7.24 10.39 -3.66
N SER A 126 7.64 11.35 -2.84
CA SER A 126 8.26 12.59 -3.30
C SER A 126 9.79 12.45 -3.25
N ARG A 127 10.46 12.84 -4.31
CA ARG A 127 11.92 12.91 -4.39
C ARG A 127 12.32 14.26 -5.01
N GLY A 128 12.84 15.15 -4.18
CA GLY A 128 13.08 16.54 -4.60
C GLY A 128 11.76 17.22 -4.98
N ASN A 129 11.69 17.71 -6.21
CA ASN A 129 10.53 18.39 -6.77
C ASN A 129 9.67 17.51 -7.70
N LYS A 130 9.85 16.19 -7.65
CA LYS A 130 9.19 15.23 -8.53
C LYS A 130 8.63 14.04 -7.73
N LEU A 131 7.71 13.31 -8.37
CA LEU A 131 7.10 12.10 -7.86
C LEU A 131 7.84 10.85 -8.35
N CYS A 132 7.83 9.83 -7.52
CA CYS A 132 8.26 8.48 -7.85
C CYS A 132 7.08 7.53 -7.59
N PRO A 133 6.27 7.20 -8.61
CA PRO A 133 5.23 6.20 -8.49
C PRO A 133 5.83 4.80 -8.40
N ILE A 134 5.23 3.95 -7.57
CA ILE A 134 5.65 2.57 -7.33
C ILE A 134 4.45 1.67 -7.53
N GLU A 135 4.62 0.66 -8.38
CA GLU A 135 3.69 -0.45 -8.60
C GLU A 135 4.33 -1.73 -8.08
N VAL A 136 3.57 -2.55 -7.35
CA VAL A 136 4.06 -3.82 -6.78
C VAL A 136 3.37 -4.98 -7.46
N LYS A 137 4.13 -5.94 -7.98
CA LYS A 137 3.61 -7.13 -8.67
C LYS A 137 4.14 -8.41 -8.03
N SER A 138 3.25 -9.31 -7.66
CA SER A 138 3.60 -10.68 -7.26
C SER A 138 3.77 -11.59 -8.48
N SER A 139 3.08 -11.28 -9.59
CA SER A 139 3.14 -12.02 -10.85
C SER A 139 2.74 -11.10 -12.00
N GLY A 140 2.97 -11.51 -13.25
CA GLY A 140 2.47 -10.79 -14.43
C GLY A 140 3.07 -9.38 -14.61
N TYR A 141 4.36 -9.20 -14.33
CA TYR A 141 5.05 -7.91 -14.40
C TYR A 141 4.97 -7.21 -15.76
N LYS A 142 4.68 -7.95 -16.85
CA LYS A 142 4.53 -7.39 -18.20
C LYS A 142 3.29 -6.50 -18.38
N THR A 143 2.35 -6.56 -17.44
CA THR A 143 1.13 -5.74 -17.46
C THR A 143 1.14 -4.78 -16.27
N HIS A 144 1.47 -3.52 -16.52
CA HIS A 144 1.53 -2.45 -15.53
C HIS A 144 0.76 -1.20 -16.02
N ALA A 145 -0.44 -1.45 -16.55
CA ALA A 145 -1.26 -0.44 -17.21
C ALA A 145 -1.59 0.78 -16.32
N SER A 146 -1.71 0.58 -15.00
CA SER A 146 -1.95 1.69 -14.06
C SER A 146 -0.74 2.61 -13.98
N LEU A 147 0.45 2.03 -13.85
CA LEU A 147 1.70 2.79 -13.80
C LEU A 147 1.93 3.55 -15.10
N ASP A 148 1.73 2.89 -16.25
CA ASP A 148 1.88 3.52 -17.58
C ASP A 148 0.92 4.68 -17.79
N ALA A 149 -0.37 4.47 -17.45
CA ALA A 149 -1.39 5.50 -17.57
C ALA A 149 -1.09 6.70 -16.64
N PHE A 150 -0.59 6.44 -15.44
CA PHE A 150 -0.16 7.48 -14.52
C PHE A 150 1.04 8.27 -15.07
N CYS A 151 2.06 7.57 -15.58
CA CYS A 151 3.25 8.18 -16.15
C CYS A 151 2.92 9.03 -17.38
N LEU A 152 1.99 8.59 -18.21
CA LEU A 152 1.52 9.36 -19.35
C LEU A 152 0.77 10.63 -18.92
N LYS A 153 -0.16 10.48 -17.95
CA LYS A 153 -1.01 11.58 -17.48
C LYS A 153 -0.25 12.68 -16.73
N TYR A 154 0.78 12.30 -15.97
CA TYR A 154 1.53 13.18 -15.08
C TYR A 154 3.02 13.24 -15.43
N SER A 155 3.37 13.11 -16.71
CA SER A 155 4.75 13.01 -17.19
C SER A 155 5.66 14.16 -16.75
N ASP A 156 5.12 15.36 -16.61
CA ASP A 156 5.83 16.55 -16.13
C ASP A 156 6.14 16.53 -14.63
N ARG A 157 5.42 15.71 -13.84
CA ARG A 157 5.55 15.60 -12.39
C ARG A 157 6.41 14.42 -11.93
N ILE A 158 6.79 13.52 -12.83
CA ILE A 158 7.49 12.27 -12.50
C ILE A 158 8.99 12.41 -12.68
N ASN A 159 9.74 11.86 -11.71
CA ASN A 159 11.18 11.65 -11.82
C ASN A 159 11.47 10.29 -12.43
N GLN A 160 11.10 9.24 -11.70
CA GLN A 160 11.32 7.85 -12.10
C GLN A 160 10.20 6.96 -11.55
N PRO A 161 9.52 6.19 -12.41
CA PRO A 161 8.62 5.14 -11.98
C PRO A 161 9.39 3.89 -11.54
N TYR A 162 8.81 3.13 -10.62
CA TYR A 162 9.33 1.87 -10.16
C TYR A 162 8.29 0.77 -10.29
N LEU A 163 8.67 -0.32 -10.93
CA LEU A 163 7.93 -1.58 -10.92
C LEU A 163 8.70 -2.57 -10.05
N LEU A 164 8.15 -2.92 -8.89
CA LEU A 164 8.73 -3.88 -7.97
C LEU A 164 8.14 -5.25 -8.21
N TYR A 165 9.01 -6.22 -8.43
CA TYR A 165 8.63 -7.57 -8.80
C TYR A 165 9.48 -8.61 -8.08
N THR A 166 9.01 -9.85 -7.96
CA THR A 166 9.62 -10.93 -7.18
C THR A 166 10.84 -11.60 -7.82
N LYS A 167 11.19 -11.25 -9.05
CA LYS A 167 12.35 -11.80 -9.76
C LYS A 167 13.48 -10.79 -9.83
N ASP A 168 14.66 -11.29 -10.24
CA ASP A 168 15.87 -10.49 -10.36
C ASP A 168 15.67 -9.22 -11.22
N PHE A 169 16.46 -8.21 -10.89
CA PHE A 169 16.43 -6.93 -11.55
C PHE A 169 16.81 -7.08 -13.04
N HIS A 170 15.90 -6.68 -13.92
CA HIS A 170 16.18 -6.45 -15.34
C HIS A 170 16.09 -4.95 -15.60
N LYS A 171 17.14 -4.42 -16.23
CA LYS A 171 17.12 -3.08 -16.76
C LYS A 171 16.73 -3.20 -18.23
N ASP A 172 15.54 -2.70 -18.60
CA ASP A 172 15.13 -2.49 -19.99
C ASP A 172 15.80 -1.25 -20.57
#